data_c38e955ced7231c9954324c6b56bbd82
#
_entry.id   c38e955ced7231c9954324c6b56bbd82
#
_cell.length_a   1.000
_cell.length_b   1.000
_cell.length_c   1.000
_cell.angle_alpha   90.00
_cell.angle_beta   90.00
_cell.angle_gamma   90.00
#
_symmetry.space_group_name_H-M   'P 1'
#
loop_
_entity.id
_entity.type
_entity.pdbx_description
1 polymer ?
#
loop_
_entity_poly.entity_id
_entity_poly.type
_entity_poly.pdbx_seq_one_letter_code
_entity_poly.pdbx_strand_id
1 'polypeptide(L)'
;MKGINTIVITLLLCSPLASIAENKEGKSFISGAQSFILKENVNRQAEAWATCSAVWDIMAMMTTDDSKSKAEEYSNLSNGAKMAVAMSFVSELVKADDFDAERFNATWTFAKTALESMPEVQMTSMLASLEHRGVDSWMPDFGATMKVCTDNLELQQAHVDSWRALATSGLLKLE
;
A
#
# COMPACT_ATOMS: atom_id res chain seq x y z
N MET A 1 -60.76 31.40 -23.45
CA MET A 1 -60.46 30.37 -22.45
C MET A 1 -59.08 29.87 -22.78
N LYS A 2 -58.08 30.14 -21.90
CA LYS A 2 -56.66 29.92 -22.16
C LYS A 2 -56.26 28.56 -21.57
N GLY A 3 -55.75 27.68 -22.42
CA GLY A 3 -55.18 26.42 -22.01
C GLY A 3 -53.77 26.62 -21.44
N ILE A 4 -53.52 26.10 -20.25
CA ILE A 4 -52.22 26.11 -19.58
C ILE A 4 -51.48 24.83 -20.01
N ASN A 5 -50.40 25.01 -20.78
CA ASN A 5 -49.48 23.93 -21.10
C ASN A 5 -48.55 23.69 -19.90
N THR A 6 -48.75 22.55 -19.24
CA THR A 6 -47.84 22.09 -18.18
C THR A 6 -46.67 21.37 -18.84
N ILE A 7 -45.49 22.04 -18.83
CA ILE A 7 -44.23 21.45 -19.25
C ILE A 7 -43.73 20.61 -18.08
N VAL A 8 -43.75 19.28 -18.25
CA VAL A 8 -43.11 18.33 -17.34
C VAL A 8 -41.63 18.30 -17.69
N ILE A 9 -40.79 18.95 -16.89
CA ILE A 9 -39.34 18.85 -16.98
C ILE A 9 -38.93 17.56 -16.24
N THR A 10 -38.69 16.53 -17.01
CA THR A 10 -38.06 15.28 -16.50
C THR A 10 -36.59 15.56 -16.29
N LEU A 11 -36.20 15.85 -15.06
CA LEU A 11 -34.79 15.89 -14.65
C LEU A 11 -34.22 14.46 -14.68
N LEU A 12 -33.52 14.12 -15.75
CA LEU A 12 -32.63 12.98 -15.81
C LEU A 12 -31.42 13.29 -14.92
N LEU A 13 -31.48 12.82 -13.68
CA LEU A 13 -30.32 12.71 -12.82
C LEU A 13 -29.43 11.59 -13.37
N CYS A 14 -28.57 11.92 -14.33
CA CYS A 14 -27.42 11.10 -14.68
C CYS A 14 -26.47 11.11 -13.49
N SER A 15 -26.53 10.08 -12.69
CA SER A 15 -25.54 9.80 -11.65
C SER A 15 -24.24 9.36 -12.30
N PRO A 16 -23.13 10.09 -12.20
CA PRO A 16 -21.82 9.65 -12.73
C PRO A 16 -21.07 8.78 -11.72
N LEU A 17 -21.77 7.90 -10.99
CA LEU A 17 -21.15 7.02 -10.00
C LEU A 17 -20.94 5.59 -10.45
N ALA A 18 -21.27 5.26 -11.71
CA ALA A 18 -21.16 3.89 -12.23
C ALA A 18 -19.84 3.59 -12.95
N SER A 19 -18.88 4.52 -13.03
CA SER A 19 -17.64 4.31 -13.81
C SER A 19 -16.37 4.14 -13.00
N ILE A 20 -16.43 3.94 -11.69
CA ILE A 20 -15.24 3.67 -10.85
C ILE A 20 -15.02 2.16 -10.60
N ALA A 21 -15.97 1.32 -11.00
CA ALA A 21 -15.89 -0.14 -10.79
C ALA A 21 -15.29 -0.92 -11.98
N GLU A 22 -14.80 -0.23 -13.01
CA GLU A 22 -14.26 -0.90 -14.17
C GLU A 22 -12.73 -0.95 -14.10
N ASN A 23 -12.20 -2.16 -13.91
CA ASN A 23 -10.84 -2.58 -14.18
C ASN A 23 -9.80 -2.45 -13.07
N LYS A 24 -10.01 -3.16 -11.94
CA LYS A 24 -8.94 -3.47 -10.98
C LYS A 24 -8.70 -4.96 -10.76
N GLU A 25 -9.15 -5.81 -11.63
CA GLU A 25 -8.74 -7.20 -11.65
C GLU A 25 -7.24 -7.26 -12.02
N GLY A 26 -6.40 -7.57 -11.07
CA GLY A 26 -5.00 -7.89 -11.31
C GLY A 26 -3.94 -6.87 -10.87
N LYS A 27 -4.30 -5.71 -10.30
CA LYS A 27 -3.28 -4.74 -9.82
C LYS A 27 -2.80 -4.94 -8.38
N SER A 28 -3.45 -5.80 -7.62
CA SER A 28 -3.10 -6.07 -6.22
C SER A 28 -1.91 -7.00 -6.06
N PHE A 29 -1.43 -7.60 -7.15
CA PHE A 29 -0.30 -8.50 -7.13
C PHE A 29 0.89 -7.90 -7.85
N ILE A 30 2.09 -8.14 -7.30
CA ILE A 30 3.34 -7.75 -7.96
C ILE A 30 3.62 -8.78 -9.04
N SER A 31 3.52 -8.39 -10.31
CA SER A 31 3.85 -9.24 -11.44
C SER A 31 5.35 -9.18 -11.74
N GLY A 32 5.99 -10.35 -11.80
CA GLY A 32 7.37 -10.51 -12.23
C GLY A 32 8.42 -10.24 -11.13
N ALA A 33 9.64 -10.71 -11.35
CA ALA A 33 10.79 -10.61 -10.46
C ALA A 33 11.46 -9.22 -10.47
N GLN A 34 10.71 -8.14 -10.67
CA GLN A 34 11.29 -6.81 -10.66
C GLN A 34 11.64 -6.41 -9.22
N SER A 35 12.92 -6.17 -8.97
CA SER A 35 13.37 -5.54 -7.73
C SER A 35 12.66 -4.20 -7.53
N PHE A 36 12.24 -3.90 -6.30
CA PHE A 36 11.67 -2.59 -5.94
C PHE A 36 12.63 -1.43 -6.25
N ILE A 37 13.94 -1.69 -6.24
CA ILE A 37 15.00 -0.73 -6.57
C ILE A 37 14.87 -0.20 -8.00
N LEU A 38 14.36 -1.01 -8.94
CA LEU A 38 14.23 -0.62 -10.35
C LEU A 38 12.95 0.17 -10.64
N LYS A 39 12.13 0.46 -9.65
CA LYS A 39 10.94 1.28 -9.83
C LYS A 39 11.31 2.75 -9.67
N GLU A 40 11.46 3.44 -10.79
CA GLU A 40 11.82 4.87 -10.83
C GLU A 40 10.78 5.79 -10.14
N ASN A 41 9.55 5.32 -9.97
CA ASN A 41 8.45 6.11 -9.40
C ASN A 41 8.23 5.76 -7.93
N VAL A 42 8.41 6.76 -7.05
CA VAL A 42 8.23 6.67 -5.60
C VAL A 42 6.86 6.08 -5.21
N ASN A 43 5.79 6.51 -5.87
CA ASN A 43 4.45 5.98 -5.58
C ASN A 43 4.34 4.48 -5.87
N ARG A 44 4.98 4.01 -6.94
CA ARG A 44 5.01 2.58 -7.27
C ARG A 44 5.87 1.77 -6.31
N GLN A 45 6.95 2.37 -5.79
CA GLN A 45 7.74 1.73 -4.72
C GLN A 45 6.90 1.59 -3.45
N ALA A 46 6.25 2.67 -3.02
CA ALA A 46 5.37 2.67 -1.85
C ALA A 46 4.20 1.68 -2.03
N GLU A 47 3.56 1.64 -3.21
CA GLU A 47 2.51 0.67 -3.53
C GLU A 47 3.01 -0.78 -3.44
N ALA A 48 4.22 -1.06 -3.92
CA ALA A 48 4.81 -2.39 -3.83
C ALA A 48 5.11 -2.80 -2.38
N TRP A 49 5.65 -1.89 -1.55
CA TRP A 49 5.83 -2.14 -0.12
C TRP A 49 4.51 -2.32 0.62
N ALA A 50 3.49 -1.53 0.27
CA ALA A 50 2.15 -1.71 0.81
C ALA A 50 1.57 -3.09 0.46
N THR A 51 1.82 -3.57 -0.76
CA THR A 51 1.47 -4.93 -1.19
C THR A 51 2.19 -5.98 -0.35
N CYS A 52 3.49 -5.82 -0.07
CA CYS A 52 4.22 -6.73 0.79
C CYS A 52 3.70 -6.71 2.23
N SER A 53 3.36 -5.53 2.76
CA SER A 53 2.72 -5.44 4.09
C SER A 53 1.42 -6.24 4.13
N ALA A 54 0.54 -6.08 3.11
CA ALA A 54 -0.71 -6.84 3.01
C ALA A 54 -0.48 -8.35 2.94
N VAL A 55 0.53 -8.81 2.18
CA VAL A 55 0.92 -10.23 2.12
C VAL A 55 1.28 -10.75 3.51
N TRP A 56 2.13 -10.03 4.24
CA TRP A 56 2.56 -10.45 5.58
C TRP A 56 1.42 -10.40 6.59
N ASP A 57 0.52 -9.42 6.53
CA ASP A 57 -0.68 -9.36 7.39
C ASP A 57 -1.62 -10.55 7.10
N ILE A 58 -1.84 -10.92 5.84
CA ILE A 58 -2.61 -12.12 5.48
C ILE A 58 -1.92 -13.38 6.00
N MET A 59 -0.60 -13.52 5.86
CA MET A 59 0.14 -14.65 6.39
C MET A 59 0.05 -14.73 7.92
N ALA A 60 0.12 -13.60 8.62
CA ALA A 60 -0.07 -13.56 10.07
C ALA A 60 -1.46 -14.06 10.46
N MET A 61 -2.51 -13.62 9.76
CA MET A 61 -3.89 -14.08 10.00
C MET A 61 -4.03 -15.59 9.77
N MET A 62 -3.48 -16.11 8.67
CA MET A 62 -3.57 -17.52 8.31
C MET A 62 -2.82 -18.46 9.27
N THR A 63 -1.81 -17.94 9.98
CA THR A 63 -0.96 -18.76 10.86
C THR A 63 -1.26 -18.59 12.35
N THR A 64 -2.15 -17.68 12.72
CA THR A 64 -2.45 -17.34 14.13
C THR A 64 -2.90 -18.55 14.95
N ASP A 65 -3.76 -19.39 14.39
CA ASP A 65 -4.31 -20.57 15.06
C ASP A 65 -3.28 -21.71 15.17
N ASP A 66 -2.37 -21.82 14.20
CA ASP A 66 -1.37 -22.89 14.16
C ASP A 66 -0.11 -22.56 14.95
N SER A 67 0.34 -21.29 14.91
CA SER A 67 1.58 -20.86 15.56
C SER A 67 1.59 -19.35 15.84
N LYS A 68 1.41 -18.99 17.10
CA LYS A 68 1.49 -17.59 17.55
C LYS A 68 2.84 -16.94 17.22
N SER A 69 3.95 -17.66 17.42
CA SER A 69 5.30 -17.15 17.10
C SER A 69 5.48 -16.85 15.63
N LYS A 70 4.91 -17.68 14.74
CA LYS A 70 4.95 -17.47 13.30
C LYS A 70 4.11 -16.27 12.89
N ALA A 71 2.93 -16.11 13.47
CA ALA A 71 2.07 -14.96 13.25
C ALA A 71 2.75 -13.65 13.68
N GLU A 72 3.46 -13.65 14.83
CA GLU A 72 4.26 -12.50 15.29
C GLU A 72 5.41 -12.18 14.33
N GLU A 73 6.10 -13.20 13.78
CA GLU A 73 7.14 -13.02 12.76
C GLU A 73 6.59 -12.31 11.53
N TYR A 74 5.46 -12.77 10.98
CA TYR A 74 4.82 -12.14 9.84
C TYR A 74 4.32 -10.72 10.15
N SER A 75 3.78 -10.48 11.33
CA SER A 75 3.38 -9.13 11.76
C SER A 75 4.57 -8.17 11.83
N ASN A 76 5.74 -8.64 12.26
CA ASN A 76 6.97 -7.85 12.26
C ASN A 76 7.44 -7.55 10.83
N LEU A 77 7.34 -8.50 9.90
CA LEU A 77 7.63 -8.27 8.47
C LEU A 77 6.66 -7.25 7.87
N SER A 78 5.37 -7.32 8.20
CA SER A 78 4.38 -6.32 7.78
C SER A 78 4.75 -4.92 8.28
N ASN A 79 5.09 -4.77 9.56
CA ASN A 79 5.50 -3.48 10.13
C ASN A 79 6.76 -2.92 9.43
N GLY A 80 7.73 -3.78 9.10
CA GLY A 80 8.91 -3.39 8.32
C GLY A 80 8.54 -2.87 6.93
N ALA A 81 7.60 -3.54 6.25
CA ALA A 81 7.11 -3.11 4.94
C ALA A 81 6.32 -1.78 5.02
N LYS A 82 5.52 -1.57 6.09
CA LYS A 82 4.87 -0.27 6.37
C LYS A 82 5.90 0.85 6.52
N MET A 83 6.99 0.62 7.26
CA MET A 83 8.09 1.59 7.33
C MET A 83 8.70 1.87 5.97
N ALA A 84 8.88 0.85 5.13
CA ALA A 84 9.41 1.02 3.78
C ALA A 84 8.46 1.86 2.88
N VAL A 85 7.13 1.78 3.07
CA VAL A 85 6.17 2.68 2.42
C VAL A 85 6.51 4.14 2.76
N ALA A 86 6.62 4.47 4.04
CA ALA A 86 6.92 5.84 4.47
C ALA A 86 8.29 6.30 3.95
N MET A 87 9.31 5.44 4.09
CA MET A 87 10.68 5.75 3.67
C MET A 87 10.80 5.94 2.15
N SER A 88 9.96 5.31 1.34
CA SER A 88 9.90 5.57 -0.11
C SER A 88 9.63 7.04 -0.42
N PHE A 89 8.82 7.72 0.37
CA PHE A 89 8.50 9.14 0.15
C PHE A 89 9.54 10.12 0.68
N VAL A 90 10.25 9.78 1.76
CA VAL A 90 11.12 10.74 2.43
C VAL A 90 12.62 10.53 2.16
N SER A 91 13.03 9.35 1.69
CA SER A 91 14.45 9.01 1.52
C SER A 91 15.19 9.94 0.55
N GLU A 92 14.53 10.40 -0.50
CA GLU A 92 15.12 11.32 -1.48
C GLU A 92 15.31 12.73 -0.89
N LEU A 93 14.42 13.15 0.02
CA LEU A 93 14.53 14.45 0.68
C LEU A 93 15.70 14.51 1.67
N VAL A 94 16.03 13.37 2.28
CA VAL A 94 17.14 13.29 3.25
C VAL A 94 18.50 13.27 2.55
N LYS A 95 18.54 12.77 1.31
CA LYS A 95 19.75 12.70 0.49
C LYS A 95 20.05 13.99 -0.26
N ALA A 96 19.09 14.91 -0.36
CA ALA A 96 19.25 16.16 -1.08
C ALA A 96 20.29 17.07 -0.37
N ASP A 97 21.18 17.69 -1.12
CA ASP A 97 22.17 18.62 -0.59
C ASP A 97 21.55 19.89 0.03
N ASP A 98 20.31 20.21 -0.40
CA ASP A 98 19.49 21.33 0.05
C ASP A 98 18.35 20.87 0.96
N PHE A 99 18.68 20.24 2.09
CA PHE A 99 17.66 19.76 3.03
C PHE A 99 16.74 20.89 3.52
N ASP A 100 15.45 20.74 3.25
CA ASP A 100 14.38 21.65 3.68
C ASP A 100 13.52 20.96 4.74
N ALA A 101 13.61 21.45 5.98
CA ALA A 101 12.89 20.88 7.12
C ALA A 101 11.36 21.03 7.00
N GLU A 102 10.84 22.10 6.40
CA GLU A 102 9.41 22.32 6.21
C GLU A 102 8.86 21.31 5.19
N ARG A 103 9.53 21.19 4.05
CA ARG A 103 9.20 20.20 3.02
C ARG A 103 9.31 18.77 3.56
N PHE A 104 10.32 18.48 4.36
CA PHE A 104 10.46 17.17 5.01
C PHE A 104 9.28 16.86 5.92
N ASN A 105 8.91 17.80 6.81
CA ASN A 105 7.80 17.62 7.75
C ASN A 105 6.45 17.43 7.03
N ALA A 106 6.19 18.20 5.97
CA ALA A 106 4.99 18.06 5.16
C ALA A 106 4.92 16.68 4.48
N THR A 107 6.05 16.24 3.89
CA THR A 107 6.15 14.91 3.25
C THR A 107 6.05 13.79 4.29
N TRP A 108 6.65 13.94 5.47
CA TRP A 108 6.54 12.97 6.56
C TRP A 108 5.09 12.81 7.05
N THR A 109 4.35 13.90 7.17
CA THR A 109 2.93 13.85 7.54
C THR A 109 2.11 13.06 6.51
N PHE A 110 2.37 13.27 5.22
CA PHE A 110 1.78 12.47 4.15
C PHE A 110 2.21 10.99 4.23
N ALA A 111 3.50 10.72 4.42
CA ALA A 111 4.06 9.39 4.51
C ALA A 111 3.47 8.58 5.68
N LYS A 112 3.23 9.22 6.84
CA LYS A 112 2.53 8.59 7.98
C LYS A 112 1.12 8.12 7.58
N THR A 113 0.37 8.93 6.87
CA THR A 113 -0.96 8.54 6.39
C THR A 113 -0.87 7.41 5.36
N ALA A 114 0.10 7.46 4.46
CA ALA A 114 0.29 6.45 3.42
C ALA A 114 0.65 5.07 4.01
N LEU A 115 1.51 5.02 5.04
CA LEU A 115 1.93 3.76 5.67
C LEU A 115 0.77 3.01 6.36
N GLU A 116 -0.27 3.73 6.75
CA GLU A 116 -1.47 3.14 7.35
C GLU A 116 -2.48 2.74 6.27
N SER A 117 -2.82 3.67 5.37
CA SER A 117 -3.91 3.50 4.41
C SER A 117 -3.56 2.61 3.22
N MET A 118 -2.35 2.69 2.68
CA MET A 118 -1.99 1.93 1.49
C MET A 118 -1.99 0.41 1.71
N PRO A 119 -1.41 -0.13 2.81
CA PRO A 119 -1.48 -1.56 3.10
C PRO A 119 -2.91 -2.08 3.27
N GLU A 120 -3.78 -1.30 3.94
CA GLU A 120 -5.18 -1.66 4.12
C GLU A 120 -5.92 -1.79 2.77
N VAL A 121 -5.69 -0.84 1.87
CA VAL A 121 -6.25 -0.88 0.50
C VAL A 121 -5.77 -2.12 -0.25
N GLN A 122 -4.47 -2.45 -0.17
CA GLN A 122 -3.91 -3.63 -0.83
C GLN A 122 -4.47 -4.92 -0.23
N MET A 123 -4.54 -5.04 1.08
CA MET A 123 -5.11 -6.20 1.76
C MET A 123 -6.57 -6.42 1.39
N THR A 124 -7.38 -5.37 1.43
CA THR A 124 -8.79 -5.42 1.03
C THR A 124 -8.95 -5.89 -0.42
N SER A 125 -8.12 -5.38 -1.32
CA SER A 125 -8.13 -5.77 -2.74
C SER A 125 -7.72 -7.23 -2.94
N MET A 126 -6.71 -7.72 -2.20
CA MET A 126 -6.28 -9.12 -2.26
C MET A 126 -7.38 -10.07 -1.75
N LEU A 127 -8.03 -9.74 -0.63
CA LEU A 127 -9.10 -10.55 -0.06
C LEU A 127 -10.34 -10.57 -0.96
N ALA A 128 -10.71 -9.44 -1.55
CA ALA A 128 -11.78 -9.38 -2.55
C ALA A 128 -11.45 -10.22 -3.80
N SER A 129 -10.18 -10.21 -4.23
CA SER A 129 -9.72 -11.07 -5.33
C SER A 129 -9.80 -12.56 -4.97
N LEU A 130 -9.47 -12.94 -3.73
CA LEU A 130 -9.60 -14.31 -3.23
C LEU A 130 -11.07 -14.76 -3.26
N GLU A 131 -11.99 -13.91 -2.76
CA GLU A 131 -13.42 -14.20 -2.74
C GLU A 131 -13.97 -14.41 -4.15
N HIS A 132 -13.56 -13.56 -5.10
CA HIS A 132 -14.05 -13.61 -6.48
C HIS A 132 -13.47 -14.77 -7.30
N ARG A 133 -12.17 -15.05 -7.16
CA ARG A 133 -11.43 -16.02 -8.00
C ARG A 133 -11.38 -17.44 -7.40
N GLY A 134 -11.58 -17.55 -6.10
CA GLY A 134 -11.36 -18.78 -5.35
C GLY A 134 -9.88 -19.09 -5.10
N VAL A 135 -9.63 -19.95 -4.12
CA VAL A 135 -8.29 -20.26 -3.59
C VAL A 135 -7.33 -20.77 -4.68
N ASP A 136 -7.78 -21.70 -5.51
CA ASP A 136 -6.92 -22.38 -6.49
C ASP A 136 -6.35 -21.41 -7.54
N SER A 137 -7.15 -20.40 -7.94
CA SER A 137 -6.73 -19.38 -8.91
C SER A 137 -5.96 -18.23 -8.26
N TRP A 138 -6.15 -17.99 -6.98
CA TRP A 138 -5.55 -16.89 -6.23
C TRP A 138 -4.14 -17.25 -5.69
N MET A 139 -3.97 -18.47 -5.16
CA MET A 139 -2.74 -18.91 -4.49
C MET A 139 -1.46 -18.79 -5.34
N PRO A 140 -1.45 -19.08 -6.65
CA PRO A 140 -0.26 -18.90 -7.46
C PRO A 140 0.23 -17.44 -7.50
N ASP A 141 -0.67 -16.46 -7.65
CA ASP A 141 -0.34 -15.03 -7.70
C ASP A 141 0.09 -14.52 -6.31
N PHE A 142 -0.58 -14.98 -5.26
CA PHE A 142 -0.20 -14.67 -3.88
C PHE A 142 1.19 -15.21 -3.56
N GLY A 143 1.48 -16.47 -3.89
CA GLY A 143 2.78 -17.08 -3.67
C GLY A 143 3.90 -16.40 -4.47
N ALA A 144 3.63 -16.02 -5.72
CA ALA A 144 4.58 -15.25 -6.53
C ALA A 144 4.88 -13.88 -5.92
N THR A 145 3.85 -13.18 -5.43
CA THR A 145 3.99 -11.89 -4.74
C THR A 145 4.76 -12.04 -3.44
N MET A 146 4.45 -13.04 -2.62
CA MET A 146 5.17 -13.36 -1.38
C MET A 146 6.65 -13.61 -1.64
N LYS A 147 6.97 -14.34 -2.72
CA LYS A 147 8.36 -14.56 -3.12
C LYS A 147 9.08 -13.24 -3.42
N VAL A 148 8.47 -12.33 -4.18
CA VAL A 148 9.06 -11.01 -4.45
C VAL A 148 9.31 -10.24 -3.16
N CYS A 149 8.37 -10.27 -2.21
CA CYS A 149 8.53 -9.63 -0.90
C CYS A 149 9.69 -10.25 -0.10
N THR A 150 9.79 -11.58 -0.10
CA THR A 150 10.89 -12.32 0.56
C THR A 150 12.25 -11.99 -0.06
N ASP A 151 12.34 -11.94 -1.38
CA ASP A 151 13.58 -11.63 -2.10
C ASP A 151 14.08 -10.18 -1.85
N ASN A 152 13.24 -9.31 -1.29
CA ASN A 152 13.57 -7.91 -1.00
C ASN A 152 13.66 -7.57 0.50
N LEU A 153 13.75 -8.56 1.39
CA LEU A 153 13.83 -8.33 2.84
C LEU A 153 15.05 -7.52 3.27
N GLU A 154 16.20 -7.67 2.61
CA GLU A 154 17.39 -6.85 2.89
C GLU A 154 17.14 -5.37 2.59
N LEU A 155 16.46 -5.07 1.48
CA LEU A 155 16.07 -3.71 1.14
C LEU A 155 15.03 -3.15 2.13
N GLN A 156 14.06 -3.97 2.54
CA GLN A 156 13.11 -3.62 3.59
C GLN A 156 13.83 -3.24 4.88
N GLN A 157 14.81 -4.05 5.30
CA GLN A 157 15.61 -3.79 6.49
C GLN A 157 16.40 -2.48 6.37
N ALA A 158 16.97 -2.18 5.20
CA ALA A 158 17.65 -0.90 4.95
C ALA A 158 16.72 0.31 5.13
N HIS A 159 15.44 0.21 4.73
CA HIS A 159 14.44 1.25 5.01
C HIS A 159 14.16 1.40 6.51
N VAL A 160 14.02 0.29 7.23
CA VAL A 160 13.83 0.29 8.70
C VAL A 160 15.02 0.93 9.40
N ASP A 161 16.24 0.62 8.99
CA ASP A 161 17.46 1.18 9.58
C ASP A 161 17.59 2.69 9.29
N SER A 162 17.23 3.12 8.08
CA SER A 162 17.16 4.54 7.73
C SER A 162 16.12 5.28 8.57
N TRP A 163 14.94 4.67 8.78
CA TRP A 163 13.93 5.23 9.68
C TRP A 163 14.44 5.36 11.12
N ARG A 164 15.12 4.35 11.66
CA ARG A 164 15.72 4.40 13.00
C ARG A 164 16.77 5.50 13.10
N ALA A 165 17.59 5.68 12.09
CA ALA A 165 18.57 6.75 12.04
C ALA A 165 17.91 8.13 12.08
N LEU A 166 16.82 8.34 11.32
CA LEU A 166 16.04 9.57 11.34
C LEU A 166 15.37 9.80 12.70
N ALA A 167 14.80 8.77 13.32
CA ALA A 167 14.19 8.85 14.64
C ALA A 167 15.22 9.26 15.72
N THR A 168 16.44 8.71 15.66
CA THR A 168 17.51 9.03 16.61
C THR A 168 18.17 10.39 16.35
N SER A 169 18.10 10.92 15.13
CA SER A 169 18.64 12.25 14.78
C SER A 169 17.82 13.41 15.34
N GLY A 170 16.59 13.16 15.82
CA GLY A 170 15.65 14.19 16.26
C GLY A 170 14.92 14.92 15.13
N LEU A 171 15.14 14.52 13.88
CA LEU A 171 14.39 15.05 12.72
C LEU A 171 12.93 14.59 12.73
N LEU A 172 12.68 13.38 13.22
CA LEU A 172 11.31 12.87 13.42
C LEU A 172 10.84 13.28 14.82
N LYS A 173 9.80 14.10 14.89
CA LYS A 173 9.02 14.25 16.12
C LYS A 173 8.08 13.06 16.20
N LEU A 174 8.45 12.07 16.99
CA LEU A 174 7.57 10.95 17.33
C LEU A 174 6.59 11.48 18.39
N GLU A 175 5.39 11.86 17.95
CA GLU A 175 4.26 12.15 18.83
C GLU A 175 3.49 10.88 19.12
#